data_1f3ff957eb5ad3fcbb5bc065043af05e
#
_entry.id   1f3ff957eb5ad3fcbb5bc065043af05e
#
_cell.length_a   1.000
_cell.length_b   1.000
_cell.length_c   1.000
_cell.angle_alpha   90.00
_cell.angle_beta   90.00
_cell.angle_gamma   90.00
#
_symmetry.space_group_name_H-M   'P 1'
#
loop_
_entity.id
_entity.type
_entity.pdbx_description
1 polymer ?
#
loop_
_entity_poly.entity_id
_entity_poly.type
_entity_poly.pdbx_seq_one_letter_code
_entity_poly.pdbx_strand_id
1 'polypeptide(L)'
;MHSQAERSFNEKEDIMLHSIQQRYGEKLRATDGEIGHVRDFYFDDKTWTIRYLVADTGGWLTGRQVLISPQALGHLYPNGKVLLVNLTREQIEKSPSIDKHKPVSRQHEEEYYQYYGYPYYAESWPLWGLANYPVVAPPPPATGAKTHGVDSHLRSTRVVKGYKVKASDGAIGEVADFLISGRNWVLREMLVESGHWYSGKGIHIPTENISRISYNESTVYVDAAKAAIVGVAQVAA
;
A
#
# COMPACT_ATOMS: atom_id res chain seq x y z
N MET A 1 0.00 32.54 -9.84
CA MET A 1 -0.50 32.72 -8.46
C MET A 1 -1.55 31.65 -8.23
N HIS A 2 -1.19 30.52 -7.62
CA HIS A 2 -2.18 29.54 -7.18
C HIS A 2 -2.96 30.14 -6.01
N SER A 3 -4.27 30.08 -6.08
CA SER A 3 -5.16 30.71 -5.11
C SER A 3 -4.96 30.07 -3.73
N GLN A 4 -5.10 30.88 -2.65
CA GLN A 4 -5.08 30.36 -1.27
C GLN A 4 -6.11 29.26 -1.03
N ALA A 5 -7.20 29.26 -1.79
CA ALA A 5 -8.23 28.23 -1.76
C ALA A 5 -7.72 26.86 -2.27
N GLU A 6 -6.90 26.84 -3.31
CA GLU A 6 -6.29 25.61 -3.84
C GLU A 6 -5.25 25.03 -2.88
N ARG A 7 -4.51 25.86 -2.17
CA ARG A 7 -3.57 25.41 -1.12
C ARG A 7 -4.32 24.83 0.08
N SER A 8 -5.37 25.49 0.54
CA SER A 8 -6.20 25.01 1.65
C SER A 8 -6.97 23.72 1.30
N PHE A 9 -7.38 23.55 0.04
CA PHE A 9 -8.01 22.35 -0.44
C PHE A 9 -7.00 21.20 -0.49
N ASN A 10 -5.81 21.43 -1.04
CA ASN A 10 -4.72 20.47 -1.09
C ASN A 10 -4.21 20.05 0.31
N GLU A 11 -4.12 20.98 1.27
CA GLU A 11 -3.73 20.67 2.66
C GLU A 11 -4.78 19.81 3.38
N LYS A 12 -6.07 20.01 3.11
CA LYS A 12 -7.14 19.19 3.68
C LYS A 12 -7.19 17.78 3.06
N GLU A 13 -6.87 17.63 1.78
CA GLU A 13 -6.76 16.31 1.14
C GLU A 13 -5.53 15.53 1.63
N ASP A 14 -4.44 16.20 1.98
CA ASP A 14 -3.24 15.55 2.55
C ASP A 14 -3.50 14.90 3.92
N ILE A 15 -4.53 15.37 4.64
CA ILE A 15 -4.89 14.88 5.98
C ILE A 15 -5.94 13.76 5.90
N MET A 16 -6.59 13.57 4.75
CA MET A 16 -7.66 12.59 4.63
C MET A 16 -7.10 11.18 4.45
N LEU A 17 -7.30 10.36 5.48
CA LEU A 17 -6.96 8.94 5.45
C LEU A 17 -8.13 8.12 4.93
N HIS A 18 -7.81 7.12 4.14
CA HIS A 18 -8.78 6.21 3.53
C HIS A 18 -8.59 4.78 4.05
N SER A 19 -9.67 4.11 4.37
CA SER A 19 -9.66 2.68 4.71
C SER A 19 -9.26 1.84 3.51
N ILE A 20 -8.24 1.01 3.68
CA ILE A 20 -7.83 0.02 2.67
C ILE A 20 -8.94 -1.01 2.44
N GLN A 21 -9.62 -1.42 3.51
CA GLN A 21 -10.70 -2.40 3.42
C GLN A 21 -11.85 -1.93 2.55
N GLN A 22 -12.18 -0.64 2.60
CA GLN A 22 -13.23 -0.06 1.76
C GLN A 22 -12.85 -0.01 0.28
N ARG A 23 -11.57 -0.16 -0.06
CA ARG A 23 -11.09 -0.17 -1.45
C ARG A 23 -11.15 -1.54 -2.10
N TYR A 24 -11.28 -2.61 -1.33
CA TYR A 24 -11.44 -3.94 -1.90
C TYR A 24 -12.75 -4.04 -2.68
N GLY A 25 -12.66 -4.56 -3.92
CA GLY A 25 -13.79 -4.65 -4.83
C GLY A 25 -14.11 -3.35 -5.58
N GLU A 26 -13.38 -2.26 -5.34
CA GLU A 26 -13.52 -1.03 -6.11
C GLU A 26 -13.17 -1.29 -7.59
N LYS A 27 -13.98 -0.73 -8.49
CA LYS A 27 -13.76 -0.89 -9.93
C LYS A 27 -12.48 -0.19 -10.38
N LEU A 28 -11.79 -0.82 -11.30
CA LEU A 28 -10.59 -0.28 -11.93
C LEU A 28 -10.87 0.05 -13.40
N ARG A 29 -10.45 1.24 -13.82
CA ARG A 29 -10.64 1.73 -15.17
C ARG A 29 -9.33 2.21 -15.77
N ALA A 30 -8.87 1.54 -16.80
CA ALA A 30 -7.79 1.99 -17.67
C ALA A 30 -8.24 3.17 -18.54
N THR A 31 -7.31 3.78 -19.27
CA THR A 31 -7.60 4.90 -20.19
C THR A 31 -8.57 4.52 -21.31
N ASP A 32 -8.63 3.25 -21.67
CA ASP A 32 -9.40 2.69 -22.81
C ASP A 32 -10.48 1.68 -22.39
N GLY A 33 -10.77 1.52 -21.09
CA GLY A 33 -11.87 0.67 -20.64
C GLY A 33 -11.73 0.10 -19.23
N GLU A 34 -12.71 -0.68 -18.82
CA GLU A 34 -12.70 -1.38 -17.52
C GLU A 34 -11.68 -2.53 -17.53
N ILE A 35 -10.99 -2.72 -16.40
CA ILE A 35 -9.96 -3.76 -16.25
C ILE A 35 -10.23 -4.74 -15.12
N GLY A 36 -11.23 -4.49 -14.30
CA GLY A 36 -11.60 -5.36 -13.19
C GLY A 36 -11.77 -4.63 -11.87
N HIS A 37 -11.36 -5.26 -10.77
CA HIS A 37 -11.58 -4.75 -9.43
C HIS A 37 -10.32 -4.86 -8.57
N VAL A 38 -10.24 -3.99 -7.57
CA VAL A 38 -9.19 -4.05 -6.55
C VAL A 38 -9.34 -5.34 -5.74
N ARG A 39 -8.30 -6.17 -5.74
CA ARG A 39 -8.26 -7.41 -4.97
C ARG A 39 -7.46 -7.25 -3.68
N ASP A 40 -6.27 -6.64 -3.75
CA ASP A 40 -5.34 -6.54 -2.63
C ASP A 40 -4.38 -5.35 -2.83
N PHE A 41 -3.63 -5.01 -1.79
CA PHE A 41 -2.51 -4.09 -1.86
C PHE A 41 -1.29 -4.76 -1.25
N TYR A 42 -0.15 -4.61 -1.93
CA TYR A 42 1.14 -5.05 -1.40
C TYR A 42 1.93 -3.81 -0.96
N PHE A 43 2.41 -3.85 0.26
CA PHE A 43 3.18 -2.77 0.87
C PHE A 43 4.53 -3.25 1.39
N ASP A 44 5.47 -2.35 1.48
CA ASP A 44 6.78 -2.55 2.10
C ASP A 44 6.67 -2.27 3.60
N ASP A 45 6.96 -3.25 4.45
CA ASP A 45 6.80 -3.15 5.90
C ASP A 45 7.88 -2.34 6.62
N LYS A 46 8.89 -1.83 5.89
CA LYS A 46 9.87 -0.86 6.41
C LYS A 46 9.44 0.57 6.16
N THR A 47 8.93 0.83 4.97
CA THR A 47 8.59 2.18 4.51
C THR A 47 7.11 2.48 4.58
N TRP A 48 6.28 1.46 4.80
CA TRP A 48 4.82 1.54 4.86
C TRP A 48 4.18 2.07 3.56
N THR A 49 4.91 1.97 2.46
CA THR A 49 4.44 2.45 1.15
C THR A 49 3.80 1.31 0.38
N ILE A 50 2.64 1.57 -0.22
CA ILE A 50 2.06 0.63 -1.19
C ILE A 50 3.00 0.53 -2.39
N ARG A 51 3.40 -0.69 -2.71
CA ARG A 51 4.23 -1.02 -3.87
C ARG A 51 3.40 -1.42 -5.06
N TYR A 52 2.33 -2.16 -4.81
CA TYR A 52 1.44 -2.65 -5.84
C TYR A 52 0.00 -2.68 -5.36
N LEU A 53 -0.91 -2.32 -6.26
CA LEU A 53 -2.29 -2.74 -6.24
C LEU A 53 -2.39 -4.04 -7.02
N VAL A 54 -3.06 -5.04 -6.48
CA VAL A 54 -3.40 -6.28 -7.16
C VAL A 54 -4.80 -6.15 -7.74
N ALA A 55 -4.91 -6.17 -9.06
CA ALA A 55 -6.18 -6.17 -9.76
C ALA A 55 -6.63 -7.59 -10.09
N ASP A 56 -7.90 -7.90 -9.85
CA ASP A 56 -8.58 -9.08 -10.38
C ASP A 56 -9.26 -8.68 -11.69
N THR A 57 -8.78 -9.21 -12.80
CA THR A 57 -9.25 -8.85 -14.13
C THR A 57 -10.53 -9.57 -14.55
N GLY A 58 -11.05 -10.48 -13.73
CA GLY A 58 -12.25 -11.24 -14.04
C GLY A 58 -12.16 -11.98 -15.38
N GLY A 59 -13.21 -11.93 -16.17
CA GLY A 59 -13.27 -12.62 -17.48
C GLY A 59 -12.41 -11.97 -18.56
N TRP A 60 -11.95 -10.74 -18.39
CA TRP A 60 -11.18 -10.02 -19.43
C TRP A 60 -9.82 -10.67 -19.74
N LEU A 61 -9.04 -11.05 -18.70
CA LEU A 61 -7.79 -11.79 -18.84
C LEU A 61 -7.87 -13.19 -18.21
N THR A 62 -8.98 -13.89 -18.41
CA THR A 62 -9.20 -15.27 -17.91
C THR A 62 -8.92 -15.43 -16.40
N GLY A 63 -9.28 -14.42 -15.61
CA GLY A 63 -9.08 -14.39 -14.15
C GLY A 63 -7.61 -14.21 -13.73
N ARG A 64 -6.76 -13.70 -14.62
CA ARG A 64 -5.37 -13.36 -14.29
C ARG A 64 -5.36 -12.20 -13.29
N GLN A 65 -4.49 -12.29 -12.31
CA GLN A 65 -4.16 -11.17 -11.44
C GLN A 65 -3.01 -10.37 -12.04
N VAL A 66 -3.11 -9.05 -11.97
CA VAL A 66 -2.06 -8.14 -12.44
C VAL A 66 -1.66 -7.19 -11.33
N LEU A 67 -0.38 -6.83 -11.30
CA LEU A 67 0.15 -5.80 -10.43
C LEU A 67 0.05 -4.45 -11.13
N ILE A 68 -0.37 -3.43 -10.39
CA ILE A 68 -0.42 -2.05 -10.87
C ILE A 68 0.36 -1.19 -9.87
N SER A 69 1.39 -0.51 -10.36
CA SER A 69 2.17 0.41 -9.54
C SER A 69 1.32 1.63 -9.14
N PRO A 70 1.46 2.17 -7.92
CA PRO A 70 0.87 3.45 -7.54
C PRO A 70 1.19 4.60 -8.48
N GLN A 71 2.30 4.54 -9.21
CA GLN A 71 2.66 5.53 -10.24
C GLN A 71 1.65 5.61 -11.38
N ALA A 72 1.00 4.49 -11.69
CA ALA A 72 -0.06 4.43 -12.68
C ALA A 72 -1.44 4.77 -12.12
N LEU A 73 -1.57 4.95 -10.81
CA LEU A 73 -2.85 5.21 -10.15
C LEU A 73 -3.07 6.72 -9.99
N GLY A 74 -4.32 7.14 -10.11
CA GLY A 74 -4.75 8.48 -9.73
C GLY A 74 -4.83 8.65 -8.21
N HIS A 75 -5.25 9.83 -7.78
CA HIS A 75 -5.53 10.08 -6.36
C HIS A 75 -6.71 9.25 -5.87
N LEU A 76 -6.66 8.85 -4.60
CA LEU A 76 -7.81 8.24 -3.93
C LEU A 76 -8.80 9.32 -3.50
N TYR A 77 -10.03 9.21 -3.99
CA TYR A 77 -11.11 10.10 -3.58
C TYR A 77 -11.99 9.45 -2.50
N PRO A 78 -12.51 10.21 -1.54
CA PRO A 78 -13.28 9.65 -0.42
C PRO A 78 -14.50 8.84 -0.84
N ASN A 79 -15.18 9.24 -1.91
CA ASN A 79 -16.38 8.61 -2.43
C ASN A 79 -16.19 8.03 -3.84
N GLY A 80 -14.95 7.80 -4.25
CA GLY A 80 -14.63 7.19 -5.54
C GLY A 80 -15.14 5.75 -5.59
N LYS A 81 -16.00 5.45 -6.57
CA LYS A 81 -16.43 4.07 -6.86
C LYS A 81 -15.57 3.41 -7.92
N VAL A 82 -14.70 4.18 -8.53
CA VAL A 82 -13.84 3.77 -9.64
C VAL A 82 -12.47 4.40 -9.45
N LEU A 83 -11.44 3.56 -9.38
CA LEU A 83 -10.05 4.00 -9.37
C LEU A 83 -9.51 4.04 -10.80
N LEU A 84 -9.00 5.21 -11.19
CA LEU A 84 -8.44 5.41 -12.52
C LEU A 84 -7.00 4.89 -12.58
N VAL A 85 -6.69 4.24 -13.68
CA VAL A 85 -5.36 3.68 -13.98
C VAL A 85 -4.85 4.31 -15.27
N ASN A 86 -3.74 5.03 -15.20
CA ASN A 86 -3.11 5.74 -16.32
C ASN A 86 -2.30 4.79 -17.22
N LEU A 87 -2.89 3.66 -17.56
CA LEU A 87 -2.38 2.65 -18.50
C LEU A 87 -3.49 2.25 -19.44
N THR A 88 -3.13 1.73 -20.61
CA THR A 88 -4.07 1.07 -21.53
C THR A 88 -4.27 -0.39 -21.14
N ARG A 89 -5.37 -0.97 -21.57
CA ARG A 89 -5.63 -2.41 -21.40
C ARG A 89 -4.52 -3.25 -22.03
N GLU A 90 -4.05 -2.86 -23.20
CA GLU A 90 -2.96 -3.55 -23.90
C GLU A 90 -1.65 -3.56 -23.08
N GLN A 91 -1.29 -2.42 -22.45
CA GLN A 91 -0.13 -2.36 -21.56
C GLN A 91 -0.27 -3.29 -20.35
N ILE A 92 -1.47 -3.36 -19.78
CA ILE A 92 -1.75 -4.24 -18.64
C ILE A 92 -1.74 -5.71 -19.08
N GLU A 93 -2.29 -6.04 -20.24
CA GLU A 93 -2.32 -7.39 -20.80
C GLU A 93 -0.91 -7.95 -21.03
N LYS A 94 -0.03 -7.13 -21.59
CA LYS A 94 1.36 -7.49 -21.88
C LYS A 94 2.31 -7.40 -20.69
N SER A 95 1.82 -6.95 -19.52
CA SER A 95 2.66 -6.86 -18.32
C SER A 95 3.14 -8.22 -17.85
N PRO A 96 4.29 -8.30 -17.18
CA PRO A 96 4.78 -9.53 -16.58
C PRO A 96 3.71 -10.21 -15.74
N SER A 97 3.54 -11.53 -15.89
CA SER A 97 2.55 -12.28 -15.13
C SER A 97 3.06 -12.59 -13.73
N ILE A 98 2.21 -12.46 -12.74
CA ILE A 98 2.51 -12.91 -11.38
C ILE A 98 1.94 -14.30 -11.13
N ASP A 99 2.72 -15.14 -10.47
CA ASP A 99 2.21 -16.40 -9.94
C ASP A 99 1.42 -16.11 -8.66
N LYS A 100 0.14 -16.49 -8.65
CA LYS A 100 -0.80 -16.27 -7.53
C LYS A 100 -0.32 -16.87 -6.20
N HIS A 101 0.63 -17.80 -6.26
CA HIS A 101 1.06 -18.58 -5.12
C HIS A 101 2.49 -18.27 -4.65
N LYS A 102 3.19 -17.37 -5.33
CA LYS A 102 4.56 -16.97 -4.98
C LYS A 102 4.63 -15.51 -4.55
N PRO A 103 5.42 -15.19 -3.52
CA PRO A 103 5.72 -13.81 -3.21
C PRO A 103 6.35 -13.13 -4.43
N VAL A 104 6.05 -11.86 -4.64
CA VAL A 104 6.70 -11.08 -5.70
C VAL A 104 8.18 -11.03 -5.39
N SER A 105 9.00 -11.63 -6.27
CA SER A 105 10.45 -11.64 -6.11
C SER A 105 11.04 -10.31 -6.62
N ARG A 106 12.24 -9.96 -6.13
CA ARG A 106 12.97 -8.78 -6.58
C ARG A 106 13.23 -8.80 -8.09
N GLN A 107 13.53 -9.96 -8.67
CA GLN A 107 13.69 -10.11 -10.12
C GLN A 107 12.41 -9.75 -10.87
N HIS A 108 11.25 -10.16 -10.35
CA HIS A 108 9.96 -9.83 -10.93
C HIS A 108 9.67 -8.33 -10.83
N GLU A 109 10.06 -7.69 -9.74
CA GLU A 109 9.98 -6.24 -9.60
C GLU A 109 10.84 -5.53 -10.66
N GLU A 110 12.09 -5.97 -10.88
CA GLU A 110 12.98 -5.41 -11.90
C GLU A 110 12.36 -5.53 -13.31
N GLU A 111 11.85 -6.71 -13.67
CA GLU A 111 11.15 -6.95 -14.95
C GLU A 111 9.92 -6.05 -15.09
N TYR A 112 9.16 -5.88 -14.01
CA TYR A 112 7.96 -5.04 -13.98
C TYR A 112 8.31 -3.55 -14.18
N TYR A 113 9.28 -3.03 -13.44
CA TYR A 113 9.70 -1.64 -13.55
C TYR A 113 10.33 -1.34 -14.91
N GLN A 114 11.10 -2.27 -15.46
CA GLN A 114 11.64 -2.18 -16.82
C GLN A 114 10.54 -2.14 -17.89
N TYR A 115 9.53 -2.99 -17.75
CA TYR A 115 8.41 -3.05 -18.71
C TYR A 115 7.64 -1.73 -18.78
N TYR A 116 7.36 -1.11 -17.64
CA TYR A 116 6.61 0.16 -17.60
C TYR A 116 7.48 1.41 -17.74
N GLY A 117 8.80 1.26 -17.79
CA GLY A 117 9.74 2.39 -17.81
C GLY A 117 9.75 3.23 -16.53
N TYR A 118 9.38 2.63 -15.41
CA TYR A 118 9.40 3.29 -14.10
C TYR A 118 10.79 3.24 -13.47
N PRO A 119 11.24 4.27 -12.73
CA PRO A 119 12.49 4.21 -11.99
C PRO A 119 12.42 3.11 -10.93
N TYR A 120 13.49 2.31 -10.82
CA TYR A 120 13.56 1.24 -9.85
C TYR A 120 13.61 1.80 -8.43
N TYR A 121 12.72 1.31 -7.59
CA TYR A 121 12.44 1.87 -6.27
C TYR A 121 13.60 1.82 -5.27
N ALA A 122 14.48 0.81 -5.32
CA ALA A 122 15.49 0.57 -4.30
C ALA A 122 16.50 1.73 -4.14
N GLU A 123 16.64 2.60 -5.14
CA GLU A 123 17.62 3.69 -5.15
C GLU A 123 17.02 5.11 -5.10
N SER A 124 15.68 5.23 -5.13
CA SER A 124 15.00 6.54 -5.35
C SER A 124 14.22 7.05 -4.14
N TRP A 125 14.45 6.51 -2.95
CA TRP A 125 13.61 6.73 -1.78
C TRP A 125 13.38 8.18 -1.31
N PRO A 126 14.20 9.20 -1.47
CA PRO A 126 13.82 10.53 -1.00
C PRO A 126 12.92 11.33 -1.97
N LEU A 127 12.74 10.88 -3.22
CA LEU A 127 12.15 11.72 -4.28
C LEU A 127 10.63 11.63 -4.45
N TRP A 128 9.96 10.69 -3.82
CA TRP A 128 8.51 10.49 -4.02
C TRP A 128 7.62 11.58 -3.44
N GLY A 129 8.16 12.44 -2.58
CA GLY A 129 7.44 13.55 -1.97
C GLY A 129 7.57 14.90 -2.69
N LEU A 130 8.47 15.06 -3.65
CA LEU A 130 8.90 16.39 -4.13
C LEU A 130 8.75 16.67 -5.63
N ALA A 131 8.42 15.71 -6.49
CA ALA A 131 8.35 15.97 -7.93
C ALA A 131 7.11 15.39 -8.60
N ASN A 132 6.26 16.25 -9.11
CA ASN A 132 5.12 15.94 -9.99
C ASN A 132 5.51 15.57 -11.44
N TYR A 133 6.76 15.20 -11.70
CA TYR A 133 7.22 14.89 -13.06
C TYR A 133 8.05 13.61 -13.09
N PRO A 134 7.86 12.76 -14.11
CA PRO A 134 8.74 11.62 -14.34
C PRO A 134 10.12 12.12 -14.75
N VAL A 135 11.07 12.05 -13.85
CA VAL A 135 12.49 12.22 -14.22
C VAL A 135 12.92 10.90 -14.85
N VAL A 136 13.17 10.92 -16.13
CA VAL A 136 13.82 9.81 -16.84
C VAL A 136 15.27 9.76 -16.35
N ALA A 137 15.52 9.00 -15.30
CA ALA A 137 16.88 8.68 -14.90
C ALA A 137 17.43 7.59 -15.84
N PRO A 138 18.70 7.68 -16.28
CA PRO A 138 19.31 6.61 -17.04
C PRO A 138 19.34 5.32 -16.19
N PRO A 139 19.23 4.13 -16.82
CA PRO A 139 19.29 2.87 -16.09
C PRO A 139 20.61 2.78 -15.31
N PRO A 140 20.59 2.34 -14.04
CA PRO A 140 21.81 2.14 -13.27
C PRO A 140 22.69 1.09 -13.96
N PRO A 141 24.03 1.22 -13.89
CA PRO A 141 24.92 0.23 -14.44
C PRO A 141 24.70 -1.11 -13.74
N ALA A 142 24.58 -2.18 -14.54
CA ALA A 142 24.41 -3.54 -14.05
C ALA A 142 25.66 -3.99 -13.26
N THR A 143 25.69 -3.69 -11.98
CA THR A 143 26.67 -4.28 -11.06
C THR A 143 26.05 -5.52 -10.44
N GLY A 144 26.54 -6.67 -10.90
CA GLY A 144 26.10 -7.98 -10.47
C GLY A 144 26.29 -8.23 -8.99
N ALA A 145 25.20 -8.21 -8.25
CA ALA A 145 25.09 -8.92 -6.99
C ALA A 145 23.87 -9.84 -7.10
N LYS A 146 24.13 -11.10 -7.45
CA LYS A 146 23.15 -12.18 -7.40
C LYS A 146 22.81 -12.46 -5.94
N THR A 147 21.77 -11.82 -5.42
CA THR A 147 21.06 -12.30 -4.24
C THR A 147 19.65 -12.65 -4.67
N HIS A 148 19.46 -13.91 -5.06
CA HIS A 148 18.15 -14.52 -5.23
C HIS A 148 17.48 -14.64 -3.86
N GLY A 149 16.93 -13.56 -3.34
CA GLY A 149 16.15 -13.53 -2.11
C GLY A 149 14.74 -13.04 -2.43
N VAL A 150 13.74 -13.82 -2.01
CA VAL A 150 12.36 -13.32 -1.88
C VAL A 150 12.43 -12.03 -1.08
N ASP A 151 11.83 -10.94 -1.56
CA ASP A 151 11.77 -9.70 -0.80
C ASP A 151 10.98 -9.93 0.48
N SER A 152 11.72 -10.08 1.60
CA SER A 152 11.13 -10.40 2.90
C SER A 152 10.29 -9.27 3.49
N HIS A 153 10.27 -8.09 2.84
CA HIS A 153 9.59 -6.87 3.32
C HIS A 153 8.28 -6.55 2.59
N LEU A 154 7.97 -7.24 1.50
CA LEU A 154 6.71 -7.05 0.79
C LEU A 154 5.59 -7.84 1.47
N ARG A 155 4.52 -7.15 1.89
CA ARG A 155 3.38 -7.69 2.64
C ARG A 155 2.06 -7.42 1.93
N SER A 156 1.15 -8.40 1.98
CA SER A 156 -0.24 -8.24 1.56
C SER A 156 -1.06 -7.63 2.70
N THR A 157 -1.83 -6.59 2.42
CA THR A 157 -2.74 -6.00 3.41
C THR A 157 -3.83 -6.98 3.83
N ARG A 158 -4.28 -7.86 2.92
CA ARG A 158 -5.26 -8.92 3.23
C ARG A 158 -4.70 -9.99 4.14
N VAL A 159 -3.44 -10.37 3.96
CA VAL A 159 -2.80 -11.41 4.77
C VAL A 159 -2.51 -10.89 6.17
N VAL A 160 -2.06 -9.63 6.29
CA VAL A 160 -1.76 -9.03 7.61
C VAL A 160 -3.03 -8.71 8.40
N LYS A 161 -4.16 -8.50 7.72
CA LYS A 161 -5.46 -8.39 8.40
C LYS A 161 -5.74 -9.67 9.21
N GLY A 162 -6.15 -9.53 10.45
CA GLY A 162 -6.37 -10.62 11.38
C GLY A 162 -5.12 -11.09 12.12
N TYR A 163 -3.94 -10.52 11.83
CA TYR A 163 -2.75 -10.78 12.63
C TYR A 163 -2.93 -10.23 14.05
N LYS A 164 -2.42 -10.97 15.03
CA LYS A 164 -2.38 -10.52 16.42
C LYS A 164 -1.49 -9.30 16.56
N VAL A 165 -1.89 -8.36 17.41
CA VAL A 165 -1.09 -7.17 17.73
C VAL A 165 -0.61 -7.25 19.16
N LYS A 166 0.71 -7.11 19.36
CA LYS A 166 1.36 -7.17 20.68
C LYS A 166 2.09 -5.87 20.97
N ALA A 167 1.75 -5.26 22.08
CA ALA A 167 2.51 -4.20 22.73
C ALA A 167 3.65 -4.80 23.58
N SER A 168 4.51 -3.95 24.12
CA SER A 168 5.61 -4.36 25.00
C SER A 168 5.13 -5.10 26.28
N ASP A 169 3.90 -4.80 26.74
CA ASP A 169 3.28 -5.33 27.96
C ASP A 169 2.11 -6.31 27.68
N GLY A 170 1.96 -6.79 26.45
CA GLY A 170 1.04 -7.88 26.12
C GLY A 170 0.16 -7.65 24.87
N ALA A 171 -0.81 -8.55 24.66
CA ALA A 171 -1.67 -8.51 23.49
C ALA A 171 -2.62 -7.30 23.52
N ILE A 172 -2.80 -6.65 22.37
CA ILE A 172 -3.72 -5.51 22.18
C ILE A 172 -5.04 -5.98 21.54
N GLY A 173 -4.93 -6.77 20.46
CA GLY A 173 -6.06 -7.20 19.64
C GLY A 173 -5.59 -7.79 18.32
N GLU A 174 -6.37 -7.56 17.28
CA GLU A 174 -6.08 -8.05 15.92
C GLU A 174 -6.15 -6.89 14.92
N VAL A 175 -5.34 -6.99 13.86
CA VAL A 175 -5.35 -6.00 12.77
C VAL A 175 -6.71 -6.05 12.08
N ALA A 176 -7.46 -4.95 12.13
CA ALA A 176 -8.75 -4.82 11.44
C ALA A 176 -8.60 -4.20 10.07
N ASP A 177 -7.78 -3.12 9.95
CA ASP A 177 -7.63 -2.36 8.71
C ASP A 177 -6.32 -1.56 8.70
N PHE A 178 -6.03 -0.94 7.57
CA PHE A 178 -4.99 0.08 7.42
C PHE A 178 -5.59 1.35 6.85
N LEU A 179 -5.10 2.49 7.31
CA LEU A 179 -5.47 3.79 6.79
C LEU A 179 -4.34 4.35 5.93
N ILE A 180 -4.68 4.66 4.69
CA ILE A 180 -3.74 5.11 3.67
C ILE A 180 -3.96 6.60 3.35
N SER A 181 -2.86 7.33 3.16
CA SER A 181 -2.91 8.66 2.53
C SER A 181 -3.25 8.52 1.04
N GLY A 182 -4.32 9.19 0.62
CA GLY A 182 -4.81 9.14 -0.77
C GLY A 182 -3.87 9.74 -1.79
N ARG A 183 -2.91 10.56 -1.36
CA ARG A 183 -2.00 11.29 -2.25
C ARG A 183 -0.70 10.54 -2.55
N ASN A 184 -0.07 9.97 -1.53
CA ASN A 184 1.27 9.40 -1.65
C ASN A 184 1.33 7.88 -1.45
N TRP A 185 0.17 7.23 -1.30
CA TRP A 185 0.05 5.79 -1.17
C TRP A 185 0.85 5.20 0.00
N VAL A 186 0.98 5.97 1.10
CA VAL A 186 1.64 5.54 2.34
C VAL A 186 0.59 5.14 3.36
N LEU A 187 0.74 3.96 3.95
CA LEU A 187 -0.04 3.53 5.11
C LEU A 187 0.41 4.35 6.31
N ARG A 188 -0.49 5.11 6.91
CA ARG A 188 -0.21 6.01 8.02
C ARG A 188 -0.57 5.39 9.36
N GLU A 189 -1.65 4.64 9.37
CA GLU A 189 -2.18 4.05 10.61
C GLU A 189 -2.63 2.62 10.36
N MET A 190 -2.51 1.81 11.38
CA MET A 190 -3.10 0.50 11.49
C MET A 190 -4.26 0.57 12.48
N LEU A 191 -5.43 0.14 12.04
CA LEU A 191 -6.61 0.01 12.89
C LEU A 191 -6.61 -1.37 13.54
N VAL A 192 -6.71 -1.41 14.86
CA VAL A 192 -6.72 -2.64 15.66
C VAL A 192 -8.06 -2.79 16.33
N GLU A 193 -8.70 -3.93 16.13
CA GLU A 193 -9.87 -4.33 16.90
C GLU A 193 -9.40 -4.92 18.24
N SER A 194 -9.65 -4.18 19.31
CA SER A 194 -9.29 -4.62 20.65
C SER A 194 -10.29 -5.67 21.14
N GLY A 195 -9.79 -6.74 21.74
CA GLY A 195 -10.63 -7.68 22.45
C GLY A 195 -11.34 -7.06 23.65
N HIS A 196 -11.71 -7.87 24.65
CA HIS A 196 -12.52 -7.44 25.80
C HIS A 196 -11.87 -6.38 26.75
N TRP A 197 -10.59 -6.04 26.56
CA TRP A 197 -9.89 -5.13 27.46
C TRP A 197 -10.09 -3.64 27.18
N TYR A 198 -10.57 -3.29 25.99
CA TYR A 198 -10.88 -1.92 25.60
C TYR A 198 -12.26 -1.89 24.93
N SER A 199 -13.24 -1.33 25.62
CA SER A 199 -14.63 -1.34 25.17
C SER A 199 -14.89 -0.28 24.11
N GLY A 200 -15.08 -0.69 22.87
CA GLY A 200 -16.02 -0.04 21.98
C GLY A 200 -15.49 0.75 20.79
N LYS A 201 -14.19 1.02 20.60
CA LYS A 201 -13.68 1.66 19.37
C LYS A 201 -12.38 1.01 18.95
N GLY A 202 -12.16 0.93 17.62
CA GLY A 202 -10.87 0.50 17.08
C GLY A 202 -9.74 1.40 17.59
N ILE A 203 -8.60 0.80 17.85
CA ILE A 203 -7.40 1.52 18.28
C ILE A 203 -6.62 1.90 17.03
N HIS A 204 -6.31 3.17 16.87
CA HIS A 204 -5.46 3.69 15.81
C HIS A 204 -4.01 3.67 16.24
N ILE A 205 -3.17 2.95 15.53
CA ILE A 205 -1.73 2.85 15.80
C ILE A 205 -0.98 3.45 14.61
N PRO A 206 -0.26 4.58 14.80
CA PRO A 206 0.62 5.12 13.77
C PRO A 206 1.64 4.08 13.31
N THR A 207 1.88 3.97 12.02
CA THR A 207 2.79 2.95 11.47
C THR A 207 4.23 3.12 11.95
N GLU A 208 4.63 4.31 12.34
CA GLU A 208 5.93 4.62 12.95
C GLU A 208 6.14 3.93 14.33
N ASN A 209 5.06 3.57 15.02
CA ASN A 209 5.11 2.85 16.29
C ASN A 209 5.16 1.32 16.13
N ILE A 210 5.13 0.82 14.90
CA ILE A 210 5.20 -0.61 14.61
C ILE A 210 6.65 -1.00 14.40
N SER A 211 7.17 -1.87 15.26
CA SER A 211 8.56 -2.29 15.22
C SER A 211 8.81 -3.37 14.17
N ARG A 212 7.87 -4.31 14.00
CA ARG A 212 7.99 -5.38 13.00
C ARG A 212 6.68 -6.12 12.76
N ILE A 213 6.59 -6.74 11.56
CA ILE A 213 5.55 -7.71 11.23
C ILE A 213 6.21 -9.08 11.09
N SER A 214 5.77 -10.06 11.89
CA SER A 214 6.23 -11.44 11.82
C SER A 214 5.22 -12.30 11.05
N TYR A 215 5.61 -12.74 9.86
CA TYR A 215 4.78 -13.62 9.04
C TYR A 215 4.60 -15.00 9.71
N ASN A 216 5.70 -15.58 10.21
CA ASN A 216 5.69 -16.90 10.82
C ASN A 216 4.81 -16.98 12.07
N GLU A 217 4.73 -15.88 12.81
CA GLU A 217 3.96 -15.78 14.06
C GLU A 217 2.57 -15.18 13.82
N SER A 218 2.27 -14.72 12.60
CA SER A 218 1.06 -13.96 12.27
C SER A 218 0.82 -12.84 13.31
N THR A 219 1.87 -12.07 13.60
CA THR A 219 1.87 -11.10 14.70
C THR A 219 2.56 -9.80 14.27
N VAL A 220 1.92 -8.68 14.62
CA VAL A 220 2.48 -7.33 14.53
C VAL A 220 2.94 -6.89 15.91
N TYR A 221 4.16 -6.39 16.01
CA TYR A 221 4.76 -5.91 17.25
C TYR A 221 4.82 -4.39 17.26
N VAL A 222 4.35 -3.79 18.36
CA VAL A 222 4.29 -2.35 18.57
C VAL A 222 5.27 -1.97 19.67
N ASP A 223 6.09 -0.95 19.42
CA ASP A 223 7.11 -0.46 20.36
C ASP A 223 6.52 0.58 21.32
N ALA A 224 5.46 0.18 22.03
CA ALA A 224 4.80 0.99 23.05
C ALA A 224 4.06 0.11 24.04
N ALA A 225 3.82 0.60 25.25
CA ALA A 225 2.93 -0.04 26.22
C ALA A 225 1.45 0.25 25.88
N LYS A 226 0.54 -0.63 26.30
CA LYS A 226 -0.92 -0.48 26.06
C LYS A 226 -1.46 0.87 26.50
N ALA A 227 -1.04 1.36 27.66
CA ALA A 227 -1.49 2.64 28.21
C ALA A 227 -1.13 3.83 27.29
N ALA A 228 0.08 3.81 26.70
CA ALA A 228 0.52 4.84 25.77
C ALA A 228 -0.28 4.81 24.45
N ILE A 229 -0.60 3.61 23.94
CA ILE A 229 -1.37 3.42 22.73
C ILE A 229 -2.80 3.96 22.89
N VAL A 230 -3.46 3.66 24.00
CA VAL A 230 -4.82 4.14 24.31
C VAL A 230 -4.84 5.66 24.50
N GLY A 231 -3.81 6.24 25.13
CA GLY A 231 -3.69 7.68 25.33
C GLY A 231 -3.66 8.47 24.01
N VAL A 232 -2.98 7.96 22.99
CA VAL A 232 -2.93 8.56 21.65
C VAL A 232 -4.28 8.46 20.95
N ALA A 233 -4.99 7.34 21.07
CA ALA A 233 -6.29 7.15 20.47
C ALA A 233 -7.39 8.07 21.01
N GLN A 234 -7.26 8.56 22.25
CA GLN A 234 -8.20 9.51 22.86
C GLN A 234 -7.97 10.97 22.45
N VAL A 235 -6.77 11.32 22.01
CA VAL A 235 -6.43 12.70 21.56
C VAL A 235 -6.81 12.91 20.11
N ALA A 236 -6.94 11.84 19.31
CA ALA A 236 -7.28 11.89 17.89
C ALA A 236 -8.80 11.75 17.59
N ALA A 237 -9.65 11.66 18.60
CA ALA A 237 -11.12 11.55 18.51
C ALA A 237 -11.80 12.87 18.90
#